data_4cabd5ed2e2d4871d3d2c7d778296bc5
#
_entry.id   4cabd5ed2e2d4871d3d2c7d778296bc5
#
_cell.length_a   1.000
_cell.length_b   1.000
_cell.length_c   1.000
_cell.angle_alpha   90.00
_cell.angle_beta   90.00
_cell.angle_gamma   90.00
#
_symmetry.space_group_name_H-M   'P 1'
#
loop_
_entity.id
_entity.type
_entity.pdbx_description
1 polymer ?
#
loop_
_entity_poly.entity_id
_entity_poly.type
_entity_poly.pdbx_seq_one_letter_code
_entity_poly.pdbx_strand_id
1 'polypeptide(L)'
;MTMNEQPRAEPALRAIAMPADANPHGDIFGGWLLSQMDLAGSSVATRRAQGRVVTIAVTEMIFHKPVFIGDEVTCYASIVKAGRTSITVNVESWVRRARGADAEEIKVTGGLFTYVAVDPDRKPRALP
;
A
#
# COMPACT_ATOMS: atom_id res chain seq x y z
N MET A 1 -25.81 2.25 -7.22
CA MET A 1 -24.74 1.98 -6.39
C MET A 1 -24.28 3.21 -5.67
N THR A 2 -23.81 3.02 -4.55
CA THR A 2 -23.42 4.16 -3.80
C THR A 2 -22.12 4.70 -4.30
N MET A 3 -21.96 5.92 -4.08
CA MET A 3 -20.76 6.57 -4.40
C MET A 3 -19.82 6.53 -3.27
N ASN A 4 -19.95 5.56 -2.50
CA ASN A 4 -19.18 5.52 -1.34
C ASN A 4 -17.72 5.48 -1.66
N GLU A 5 -16.97 5.22 -0.67
CA GLU A 5 -15.54 5.25 -0.73
C GLU A 5 -14.96 3.95 -1.22
N GLN A 6 -15.78 3.06 -1.76
CA GLN A 6 -15.28 1.78 -2.20
C GLN A 6 -14.25 1.95 -3.30
N PRO A 7 -13.11 1.29 -3.20
CA PRO A 7 -12.09 1.35 -4.25
C PRO A 7 -12.60 0.71 -5.53
N ARG A 8 -12.17 1.25 -6.65
CA ARG A 8 -12.54 0.71 -7.96
C ARG A 8 -11.39 0.02 -8.64
N ALA A 9 -10.18 0.23 -8.16
CA ALA A 9 -9.01 -0.31 -8.79
C ALA A 9 -8.82 -1.77 -8.42
N GLU A 10 -8.03 -2.44 -9.23
CA GLU A 10 -7.59 -3.78 -8.91
C GLU A 10 -6.65 -3.74 -7.72
N PRO A 11 -6.77 -4.66 -6.78
CA PRO A 11 -5.85 -4.67 -5.65
C PRO A 11 -4.41 -4.95 -6.08
N ALA A 12 -3.48 -4.28 -5.45
CA ALA A 12 -2.07 -4.55 -5.65
C ALA A 12 -1.56 -5.64 -4.70
N LEU A 13 -2.26 -5.82 -3.57
CA LEU A 13 -1.83 -6.78 -2.56
C LEU A 13 -2.99 -7.08 -1.61
N ARG A 14 -3.07 -8.32 -1.17
CA ARG A 14 -3.96 -8.72 -0.09
C ARG A 14 -3.21 -9.57 0.90
N ALA A 15 -3.49 -9.36 2.18
CA ALA A 15 -2.86 -10.14 3.26
C ALA A 15 -3.81 -10.19 4.44
N ILE A 16 -3.72 -11.29 5.18
CA ILE A 16 -4.50 -11.43 6.40
C ILE A 16 -3.58 -11.12 7.57
N ALA A 17 -4.02 -10.22 8.45
CA ALA A 17 -3.25 -9.86 9.63
C ALA A 17 -3.27 -11.00 10.64
N MET A 18 -2.10 -11.44 11.04
CA MET A 18 -1.92 -12.63 11.86
C MET A 18 -1.50 -12.26 13.28
N PRO A 19 -1.65 -13.19 14.23
CA PRO A 19 -1.23 -12.91 15.62
C PRO A 19 0.21 -12.44 15.76
N ALA A 20 1.11 -12.94 14.91
CA ALA A 20 2.51 -12.52 14.95
C ALA A 20 2.72 -11.05 14.58
N ASP A 21 1.72 -10.44 13.96
CA ASP A 21 1.81 -9.05 13.50
C ASP A 21 1.21 -8.07 14.50
N ALA A 22 0.73 -8.57 15.63
CA ALA A 22 0.02 -7.76 16.62
C ALA A 22 0.94 -7.30 17.73
N ASN A 23 0.60 -6.16 18.33
CA ASN A 23 1.27 -5.70 19.53
C ASN A 23 0.65 -6.40 20.75
N PRO A 24 1.20 -6.17 21.96
CA PRO A 24 0.68 -6.86 23.16
C PRO A 24 -0.78 -6.55 23.48
N HIS A 25 -1.32 -5.47 22.93
CA HIS A 25 -2.72 -5.08 23.17
C HIS A 25 -3.68 -5.64 22.13
N GLY A 26 -3.19 -6.39 21.14
CA GLY A 26 -4.04 -7.01 20.15
C GLY A 26 -4.25 -6.21 18.87
N ASP A 27 -3.66 -5.03 18.78
CA ASP A 27 -3.73 -4.23 17.55
C ASP A 27 -2.55 -4.60 16.65
N ILE A 28 -2.77 -4.56 15.36
CA ILE A 28 -1.70 -4.82 14.40
C ILE A 28 -0.74 -3.63 14.41
N PHE A 29 0.57 -3.92 14.39
CA PHE A 29 1.59 -2.87 14.33
C PHE A 29 1.42 -2.03 13.06
N GLY A 30 1.53 -0.71 13.23
CA GLY A 30 1.53 0.20 12.10
C GLY A 30 2.65 -0.11 11.12
N GLY A 31 3.80 -0.56 11.62
CA GLY A 31 4.93 -0.92 10.76
C GLY A 31 4.64 -2.10 9.87
N TRP A 32 3.86 -3.07 10.35
CA TRP A 32 3.43 -4.18 9.49
C TRP A 32 2.57 -3.67 8.34
N LEU A 33 1.61 -2.80 8.65
CA LEU A 33 0.74 -2.24 7.64
C LEU A 33 1.54 -1.41 6.64
N LEU A 34 2.47 -0.61 7.14
CA LEU A 34 3.35 0.19 6.30
C LEU A 34 4.15 -0.70 5.34
N SER A 35 4.64 -1.85 5.79
CA SER A 35 5.40 -2.74 4.92
C SER A 35 4.52 -3.34 3.84
N GLN A 36 3.27 -3.68 4.14
CA GLN A 36 2.34 -4.18 3.12
C GLN A 36 2.07 -3.11 2.08
N MET A 37 1.91 -1.87 2.51
CA MET A 37 1.67 -0.76 1.61
C MET A 37 2.89 -0.48 0.73
N ASP A 38 4.09 -0.61 1.29
CA ASP A 38 5.32 -0.42 0.51
C ASP A 38 5.45 -1.51 -0.55
N LEU A 39 5.13 -2.75 -0.21
CA LEU A 39 5.13 -3.83 -1.20
C LEU A 39 4.14 -3.55 -2.32
N ALA A 40 2.95 -3.09 -1.97
CA ALA A 40 1.93 -2.77 -2.97
C ALA A 40 2.37 -1.65 -3.90
N GLY A 41 2.91 -0.58 -3.32
CA GLY A 41 3.39 0.56 -4.09
C GLY A 41 4.57 0.20 -4.98
N SER A 42 5.50 -0.60 -4.45
CA SER A 42 6.68 -0.98 -5.22
C SER A 42 6.30 -1.88 -6.40
N SER A 43 5.26 -2.70 -6.26
CA SER A 43 4.79 -3.53 -7.37
C SER A 43 4.35 -2.67 -8.56
N VAL A 44 3.58 -1.62 -8.28
CA VAL A 44 3.11 -0.70 -9.31
C VAL A 44 4.28 0.10 -9.88
N ALA A 45 5.18 0.57 -9.00
CA ALA A 45 6.33 1.35 -9.43
C ALA A 45 7.28 0.54 -10.31
N THR A 46 7.50 -0.73 -9.95
CA THR A 46 8.38 -1.62 -10.72
C THR A 46 7.85 -1.81 -12.14
N ARG A 47 6.53 -1.98 -12.29
CA ARG A 47 5.94 -2.10 -13.62
C ARG A 47 6.15 -0.85 -14.44
N ARG A 48 5.94 0.31 -13.83
CA ARG A 48 6.13 1.58 -14.53
C ARG A 48 7.58 1.79 -14.93
N ALA A 49 8.51 1.44 -14.05
CA ALA A 49 9.94 1.62 -14.28
C ALA A 49 10.52 0.54 -15.18
N GLN A 50 9.80 -0.55 -15.38
CA GLN A 50 10.28 -1.72 -16.11
C GLN A 50 11.59 -2.21 -15.52
N GLY A 51 11.66 -2.26 -14.21
CA GLY A 51 12.86 -2.71 -13.53
C GLY A 51 12.90 -2.25 -12.09
N ARG A 52 14.07 -2.35 -11.51
CA ARG A 52 14.27 -2.15 -10.09
C ARG A 52 13.99 -0.72 -9.64
N VAL A 53 13.30 -0.62 -8.51
CA VAL A 53 13.07 0.66 -7.83
C VAL A 53 13.51 0.53 -6.38
N VAL A 54 13.76 1.67 -5.74
CA VAL A 54 14.00 1.73 -4.29
C VAL A 54 13.03 2.74 -3.70
N THR A 55 12.58 2.46 -2.48
CA THR A 55 11.71 3.38 -1.75
C THR A 55 12.58 4.47 -1.15
N ILE A 56 12.24 5.73 -1.42
CA ILE A 56 13.03 6.83 -0.87
C ILE A 56 12.26 7.70 0.10
N ALA A 57 10.94 7.67 0.08
CA ALA A 57 10.16 8.50 1.00
C ALA A 57 8.76 7.97 1.16
N VAL A 58 8.22 8.15 2.36
CA VAL A 58 6.82 7.92 2.65
C VAL A 58 6.32 9.20 3.31
N THR A 59 5.30 9.81 2.70
CA THR A 59 4.79 11.08 3.20
C THR A 59 3.27 11.02 3.33
N GLU A 60 2.73 11.96 4.11
CA GLU A 60 1.28 12.09 4.28
C GLU A 60 0.62 10.80 4.72
N MET A 61 1.35 10.03 5.52
CA MET A 61 0.83 8.76 6.04
C MET A 61 -0.11 9.05 7.20
N ILE A 62 -1.36 8.61 7.08
CA ILE A 62 -2.36 8.81 8.12
C ILE A 62 -3.01 7.47 8.43
N PHE A 63 -2.99 7.11 9.72
CA PHE A 63 -3.66 5.91 10.20
C PHE A 63 -5.03 6.33 10.72
N HIS A 64 -6.08 6.06 9.95
CA HIS A 64 -7.43 6.49 10.30
C HIS A 64 -8.10 5.56 11.31
N LYS A 65 -7.84 4.26 11.18
CA LYS A 65 -8.50 3.25 12.00
C LYS A 65 -7.55 2.10 12.27
N PRO A 66 -7.74 1.38 13.39
CA PRO A 66 -6.88 0.24 13.71
C PRO A 66 -7.17 -0.97 12.82
N VAL A 67 -6.18 -1.84 12.72
CA VAL A 67 -6.29 -3.13 12.07
C VAL A 67 -6.15 -4.19 13.15
N PHE A 68 -7.00 -5.22 13.09
CA PHE A 68 -7.02 -6.27 14.12
C PHE A 68 -6.63 -7.62 13.52
N ILE A 69 -6.21 -8.53 14.41
CA ILE A 69 -5.89 -9.90 13.99
C ILE A 69 -7.10 -10.47 13.25
N GLY A 70 -6.84 -11.09 12.11
CA GLY A 70 -7.89 -11.69 11.30
C GLY A 70 -8.47 -10.78 10.24
N ASP A 71 -8.16 -9.49 10.28
CA ASP A 71 -8.63 -8.58 9.22
C ASP A 71 -7.95 -8.94 7.90
N GLU A 72 -8.73 -8.95 6.83
CA GLU A 72 -8.17 -9.06 5.50
C GLU A 72 -7.84 -7.67 5.00
N VAL A 73 -6.55 -7.41 4.80
CA VAL A 73 -6.07 -6.11 4.36
C VAL A 73 -5.87 -6.14 2.86
N THR A 74 -6.45 -5.17 2.16
CA THR A 74 -6.27 -5.00 0.73
C THR A 74 -5.64 -3.65 0.50
N CYS A 75 -4.54 -3.62 -0.26
CA CYS A 75 -3.86 -2.38 -0.60
C CYS A 75 -4.11 -2.05 -2.07
N TYR A 76 -4.49 -0.81 -2.32
CA TYR A 76 -4.69 -0.28 -3.65
C TYR A 76 -3.63 0.79 -3.89
N ALA A 77 -3.03 0.75 -5.06
CA ALA A 77 -1.93 1.64 -5.37
C ALA A 77 -2.12 2.24 -6.76
N SER A 78 -1.92 3.54 -6.88
CA SER A 78 -2.04 4.22 -8.15
C SER A 78 -0.96 5.29 -8.27
N ILE A 79 -0.37 5.43 -9.45
CA ILE A 79 0.66 6.43 -9.70
C ILE A 79 -0.01 7.78 -9.79
N VAL A 80 0.46 8.74 -8.98
CA VAL A 80 -0.06 10.09 -9.02
C VAL A 80 0.89 11.06 -9.69
N LYS A 81 2.16 10.69 -9.82
CA LYS A 81 3.14 11.58 -10.42
C LYS A 81 4.38 10.78 -10.82
N ALA A 82 4.98 11.14 -11.95
CA ALA A 82 6.24 10.55 -12.37
C ALA A 82 7.17 11.68 -12.81
N GLY A 83 8.37 11.69 -12.24
CA GLY A 83 9.42 12.59 -12.66
C GLY A 83 10.37 11.91 -13.62
N ARG A 84 11.59 12.45 -13.76
CA ARG A 84 12.57 11.84 -14.65
C ARG A 84 13.02 10.47 -14.15
N THR A 85 13.25 10.34 -12.85
CA THR A 85 13.73 9.09 -12.24
C THR A 85 12.80 8.58 -11.16
N SER A 86 11.81 9.38 -10.74
CA SER A 86 10.99 9.07 -9.56
C SER A 86 9.54 8.81 -9.92
N ILE A 87 8.90 8.03 -9.08
CA ILE A 87 7.49 7.68 -9.21
C ILE A 87 6.86 7.87 -7.84
N THR A 88 5.78 8.65 -7.78
CA THR A 88 5.02 8.81 -6.54
C THR A 88 3.72 8.04 -6.68
N VAL A 89 3.46 7.18 -5.70
CA VAL A 89 2.33 6.27 -5.70
C VAL A 89 1.46 6.57 -4.50
N ASN A 90 0.17 6.75 -4.73
CA ASN A 90 -0.80 6.83 -3.65
C ASN A 90 -1.18 5.40 -3.28
N VAL A 91 -0.97 5.04 -2.02
CA VAL A 91 -1.29 3.70 -1.55
C VAL A 91 -2.32 3.83 -0.44
N GLU A 92 -3.38 3.05 -0.54
CA GLU A 92 -4.43 3.00 0.48
C GLU A 92 -4.58 1.57 0.94
N SER A 93 -4.82 1.38 2.23
CA SER A 93 -5.17 0.07 2.74
C SER A 93 -6.57 0.09 3.30
N TRP A 94 -7.29 -0.97 2.99
CA TRP A 94 -8.69 -1.19 3.37
C TRP A 94 -8.79 -2.53 4.03
N VAL A 95 -9.68 -2.69 4.99
CA VAL A 95 -9.86 -3.97 5.66
C VAL A 95 -11.28 -4.47 5.50
N ARG A 96 -11.39 -5.78 5.42
CA ARG A 96 -12.65 -6.48 5.47
C ARG A 96 -12.62 -7.36 6.72
N ARG A 97 -13.54 -7.11 7.65
CA ARG A 97 -13.59 -7.79 8.93
C ARG A 97 -14.66 -8.85 8.97
N ALA A 98 -15.83 -8.51 8.45
CA ALA A 98 -16.92 -9.48 8.34
C ALA A 98 -16.67 -10.41 7.16
N ARG A 99 -17.21 -11.61 7.24
CA ARG A 99 -16.95 -12.65 6.25
C ARG A 99 -18.10 -12.90 5.29
N GLY A 100 -19.20 -12.21 5.44
CA GLY A 100 -20.36 -12.44 4.59
C GLY A 100 -20.19 -11.81 3.22
N ALA A 101 -21.10 -12.15 2.32
CA ALA A 101 -21.10 -11.62 0.96
C ALA A 101 -21.28 -10.11 0.95
N ASP A 102 -21.96 -9.58 1.98
CA ASP A 102 -22.22 -8.15 2.07
C ASP A 102 -21.16 -7.41 2.88
N ALA A 103 -20.06 -8.07 3.22
CA ALA A 103 -19.02 -7.43 4.00
C ALA A 103 -18.42 -6.28 3.20
N GLU A 104 -18.28 -5.13 3.85
CA GLU A 104 -17.72 -3.95 3.23
C GLU A 104 -16.24 -3.81 3.58
N GLU A 105 -15.51 -3.15 2.70
CA GLU A 105 -14.15 -2.74 3.01
C GLU A 105 -14.18 -1.37 3.65
N ILE A 106 -13.32 -1.18 4.65
CA ILE A 106 -13.21 0.07 5.39
C ILE A 106 -11.79 0.59 5.20
N LYS A 107 -11.68 1.83 4.76
CA LYS A 107 -10.35 2.44 4.60
C LYS A 107 -9.73 2.67 5.97
N VAL A 108 -8.50 2.19 6.16
CA VAL A 108 -7.82 2.32 7.44
C VAL A 108 -6.59 3.20 7.37
N THR A 109 -5.92 3.27 6.23
CA THR A 109 -4.69 4.05 6.11
C THR A 109 -4.50 4.53 4.68
N GLY A 110 -3.84 5.66 4.52
CA GLY A 110 -3.43 6.15 3.21
C GLY A 110 -2.12 6.90 3.32
N GLY A 111 -1.37 6.95 2.24
CA GLY A 111 -0.12 7.67 2.19
C GLY A 111 0.48 7.74 0.80
N LEU A 112 1.52 8.54 0.66
CA LEU A 112 2.25 8.69 -0.60
C LEU A 112 3.62 8.05 -0.45
N PHE A 113 3.94 7.18 -1.39
CA PHE A 113 5.22 6.47 -1.43
C PHE A 113 5.97 6.91 -2.66
N THR A 114 7.22 7.33 -2.48
CA THR A 114 8.05 7.75 -3.60
C THR A 114 9.15 6.74 -3.82
N TYR A 115 9.29 6.33 -5.08
CA TYR A 115 10.26 5.34 -5.52
C TYR A 115 11.16 5.96 -6.58
N VAL A 116 12.41 5.51 -6.63
CA VAL A 116 13.34 5.93 -7.66
C VAL A 116 13.80 4.70 -8.42
N ALA A 117 13.75 4.78 -9.75
CA ALA A 117 14.28 3.72 -10.61
C ALA A 117 15.80 3.72 -10.52
N VAL A 118 16.37 2.54 -10.37
CA VAL A 118 17.82 2.41 -10.22
C VAL A 118 18.38 1.39 -11.20
N ASP A 119 19.65 1.57 -11.54
CA ASP A 119 20.39 0.63 -12.38
C ASP A 119 21.02 -0.47 -11.51
N PRO A 120 21.73 -1.45 -12.10
CA PRO A 120 22.34 -2.53 -11.31
C PRO A 120 23.32 -2.05 -10.25
N ASP A 121 23.91 -0.86 -10.43
CA ASP A 121 24.82 -0.28 -9.45
C ASP A 121 24.08 0.57 -8.42
N ARG A 122 22.73 0.49 -8.41
CA ARG A 122 21.87 1.20 -7.47
C ARG A 122 21.89 2.72 -7.67
N LYS A 123 22.21 3.16 -8.87
CA LYS A 123 22.18 4.59 -9.19
C LYS A 123 20.89 4.94 -9.91
N PRO A 124 20.36 6.15 -9.69
CA PRO A 124 19.13 6.56 -10.37
C PRO A 124 19.27 6.48 -11.88
N ARG A 125 18.21 6.02 -12.53
CA ARG A 125 18.14 5.99 -13.98
C ARG A 125 16.83 6.60 -14.43
N ALA A 126 16.81 7.08 -15.67
CA ALA A 126 15.60 7.66 -16.23
C ALA A 126 14.54 6.60 -16.44
N LEU A 127 13.30 7.00 -16.23
CA LEU A 127 12.15 6.13 -16.50
C LEU A 127 11.96 5.98 -18.00
N PRO A 128 11.50 4.82 -18.47
CA PRO A 128 11.15 4.63 -19.88
C PRO A 128 9.94 5.43 -20.30
#